data_14c6e92ff9e16ff145de838b46d0b7bf
#
_entry.id   14c6e92ff9e16ff145de838b46d0b7bf
#
_cell.length_a   1.000
_cell.length_b   1.000
_cell.length_c   1.000
_cell.angle_alpha   90.00
_cell.angle_beta   90.00
_cell.angle_gamma   90.00
#
_symmetry.space_group_name_H-M   'P 1'
#
loop_
_entity.id
_entity.type
_entity.pdbx_description
1 polymer ?
#
loop_
_entity_poly.entity_id
_entity_poly.type
_entity_poly.pdbx_seq_one_letter_code
_entity_poly.pdbx_strand_id
1 'polypeptide(L)'
;MYLIYCVDEKGGLSFGGRRQSRDRTVRGDMLEMTAGKTLWMDETSRRQFTEPEGERIQVDEDFLSRAGAGEFCFVEDRPALPWLDKVEGVVLYHWNRTYPADRYLDVPPLEHGFRLEKIEEFPGYSHEKITKEVYVK
;
A
#
# COMPACT_ATOMS: atom_id res chain seq x y z
N MET A 1 7.83 9.39 5.35
CA MET A 1 6.56 8.74 5.00
C MET A 1 6.69 7.23 4.98
N TYR A 2 5.58 6.54 5.15
CA TYR A 2 5.50 5.08 5.03
C TYR A 2 4.74 4.75 3.75
N LEU A 3 5.23 3.79 2.97
CA LEU A 3 4.55 3.35 1.75
C LEU A 3 3.70 2.12 2.05
N ILE A 4 2.51 2.06 1.48
CA ILE A 4 1.62 0.91 1.58
C ILE A 4 1.36 0.37 0.19
N TYR A 5 1.53 -0.93 0.00
CA TYR A 5 1.27 -1.60 -1.27
C TYR A 5 0.43 -2.85 -1.07
N CYS A 6 -0.35 -3.21 -2.07
CA CYS A 6 -0.94 -4.53 -2.21
C CYS A 6 -0.23 -5.20 -3.37
N VAL A 7 0.35 -6.36 -3.14
CA VAL A 7 1.17 -7.04 -4.15
C VAL A 7 0.72 -8.48 -4.36
N ASP A 8 0.91 -8.97 -5.59
CA ASP A 8 0.72 -10.38 -5.89
C ASP A 8 2.00 -11.18 -5.57
N GLU A 9 1.99 -12.47 -5.86
CA GLU A 9 3.11 -13.37 -5.52
C GLU A 9 4.42 -13.02 -6.24
N LYS A 10 4.35 -12.25 -7.32
CA LYS A 10 5.51 -11.83 -8.12
C LYS A 10 5.86 -10.36 -7.92
N GLY A 11 5.29 -9.71 -6.91
CA GLY A 11 5.52 -8.29 -6.68
C GLY A 11 4.75 -7.37 -7.60
N GLY A 12 3.76 -7.90 -8.33
CA GLY A 12 2.93 -7.11 -9.23
C GLY A 12 2.00 -6.16 -8.47
N LEU A 13 1.78 -4.98 -9.04
CA LEU A 13 0.91 -3.94 -8.47
C LEU A 13 -0.34 -3.72 -9.30
N SER A 14 -0.17 -3.59 -10.62
CA SER A 14 -1.24 -3.17 -11.52
C SER A 14 -1.01 -3.70 -12.92
N PHE A 15 -2.07 -3.65 -13.72
CA PHE A 15 -2.04 -4.04 -15.12
C PHE A 15 -2.89 -3.07 -15.93
N GLY A 16 -2.30 -2.51 -16.98
CA GLY A 16 -3.00 -1.55 -17.85
C GLY A 16 -3.50 -0.33 -17.11
N GLY A 17 -2.77 0.12 -16.08
CA GLY A 17 -3.16 1.27 -15.26
C GLY A 17 -4.28 0.97 -14.25
N ARG A 18 -4.59 -0.30 -14.03
CA ARG A 18 -5.66 -0.71 -13.11
C ARG A 18 -5.12 -1.60 -12.01
N ARG A 19 -5.68 -1.46 -10.79
CA ARG A 19 -5.32 -2.34 -9.67
C ARG A 19 -5.66 -3.79 -10.01
N GLN A 20 -4.88 -4.70 -9.47
CA GLN A 20 -5.08 -6.13 -9.71
C GLN A 20 -6.30 -6.69 -8.97
N SER A 21 -6.53 -6.20 -7.75
CA SER A 21 -7.61 -6.69 -6.90
C SER A 21 -7.93 -5.67 -5.82
N ARG A 22 -8.96 -5.95 -5.04
CA ARG A 22 -9.34 -5.15 -3.87
C ARG A 22 -9.96 -6.06 -2.83
N ASP A 23 -9.93 -5.63 -1.57
CA ASP A 23 -10.47 -6.44 -0.49
C ASP A 23 -10.94 -5.53 0.65
N ARG A 24 -12.16 -5.74 1.10
CA ARG A 24 -12.75 -4.95 2.18
C ARG A 24 -11.96 -5.06 3.48
N THR A 25 -11.48 -6.27 3.80
CA THR A 25 -10.72 -6.50 5.03
C THR A 25 -9.38 -5.78 4.99
N VAL A 26 -8.72 -5.77 3.83
CA VAL A 26 -7.47 -5.02 3.63
C VAL A 26 -7.71 -3.52 3.81
N ARG A 27 -8.78 -2.97 3.20
CA ARG A 27 -9.10 -1.55 3.36
C ARG A 27 -9.35 -1.21 4.82
N GLY A 28 -10.11 -2.05 5.52
CA GLY A 28 -10.39 -1.84 6.94
C GLY A 28 -9.13 -1.87 7.80
N ASP A 29 -8.22 -2.81 7.54
CA ASP A 29 -6.95 -2.89 8.25
C ASP A 29 -6.10 -1.64 8.00
N MET A 30 -6.05 -1.18 6.74
CA MET A 30 -5.30 0.03 6.37
C MET A 30 -5.85 1.26 7.07
N LEU A 31 -7.17 1.41 7.11
CA LEU A 31 -7.81 2.54 7.81
C LEU A 31 -7.56 2.48 9.31
N GLU A 32 -7.60 1.31 9.91
CA GLU A 32 -7.32 1.13 11.34
C GLU A 32 -5.86 1.44 11.66
N MET A 33 -4.94 0.91 10.86
CA MET A 33 -3.50 1.14 11.05
C MET A 33 -3.15 2.63 10.97
N THR A 34 -3.83 3.38 10.13
CA THR A 34 -3.56 4.80 9.91
C THR A 34 -4.48 5.72 10.71
N ALA A 35 -5.27 5.18 11.64
CA ALA A 35 -6.14 5.99 12.49
C ALA A 35 -5.31 7.01 13.28
N GLY A 36 -5.72 8.27 13.25
CA GLY A 36 -4.97 9.37 13.88
C GLY A 36 -3.74 9.81 13.11
N LYS A 37 -3.50 9.25 11.92
CA LYS A 37 -2.40 9.58 11.03
C LYS A 37 -2.95 10.08 9.71
N THR A 38 -2.10 10.72 8.91
CA THR A 38 -2.50 11.15 7.57
C THR A 38 -2.24 10.02 6.58
N LEU A 39 -3.27 9.66 5.82
CA LEU A 39 -3.20 8.67 4.75
C LEU A 39 -3.44 9.39 3.42
N TRP A 40 -2.46 9.30 2.52
CA TRP A 40 -2.46 9.93 1.20
C TRP A 40 -2.68 8.89 0.11
N MET A 41 -3.39 9.27 -0.94
CA MET A 41 -3.48 8.49 -2.17
C MET A 41 -4.02 9.37 -3.30
N ASP A 42 -4.00 8.85 -4.53
CA ASP A 42 -4.64 9.54 -5.64
C ASP A 42 -6.14 9.28 -5.67
N GLU A 43 -6.85 9.96 -6.57
CA GLU A 43 -8.30 9.85 -6.69
C GLU A 43 -8.74 8.44 -7.09
N THR A 44 -8.02 7.79 -7.99
CA THR A 44 -8.36 6.44 -8.45
C THR A 44 -8.32 5.45 -7.29
N SER A 45 -7.30 5.53 -6.45
CA SER A 45 -7.18 4.69 -5.25
C SER A 45 -8.26 5.01 -4.24
N ARG A 46 -8.55 6.30 -4.04
CA ARG A 46 -9.55 6.76 -3.07
C ARG A 46 -10.95 6.20 -3.37
N ARG A 47 -11.29 6.06 -4.61
CA ARG A 47 -12.64 5.62 -5.03
C ARG A 47 -13.02 4.24 -4.51
N GLN A 48 -12.07 3.38 -4.22
CA GLN A 48 -12.39 2.05 -3.68
C GLN A 48 -12.78 2.08 -2.22
N PHE A 49 -12.45 3.16 -1.49
CA PHE A 49 -12.72 3.27 -0.06
C PHE A 49 -14.16 3.79 0.14
N THR A 50 -15.08 2.87 0.36
CA THR A 50 -16.50 3.18 0.59
C THR A 50 -16.84 3.27 2.07
N GLU A 51 -15.89 2.95 2.94
CA GLU A 51 -16.04 3.03 4.39
C GLU A 51 -16.12 4.50 4.85
N PRO A 52 -16.91 4.81 5.91
CA PRO A 52 -17.01 6.19 6.42
C PRO A 52 -15.64 6.79 6.80
N GLU A 53 -14.75 5.99 7.34
CA GLU A 53 -13.39 6.41 7.70
C GLU A 53 -12.57 6.89 6.51
N GLY A 54 -12.99 6.56 5.29
CA GLY A 54 -12.34 7.04 4.07
C GLY A 54 -12.43 8.55 3.88
N GLU A 55 -13.35 9.23 4.56
CA GLU A 55 -13.49 10.69 4.44
C GLU A 55 -12.25 11.44 4.89
N ARG A 56 -11.44 10.89 5.79
CA ARG A 56 -10.22 11.53 6.28
C ARG A 56 -9.02 11.37 5.35
N ILE A 57 -9.13 10.56 4.31
CA ILE A 57 -8.03 10.33 3.36
C ILE A 57 -7.72 11.63 2.60
N GLN A 58 -6.45 11.97 2.53
CA GLN A 58 -5.99 13.12 1.75
C GLN A 58 -5.76 12.67 0.31
N VAL A 59 -6.41 13.34 -0.62
CA VAL A 59 -6.34 12.99 -2.05
C VAL A 59 -5.54 14.05 -2.79
N ASP A 60 -4.49 13.61 -3.49
CA ASP A 60 -3.66 14.49 -4.31
C ASP A 60 -2.92 13.63 -5.32
N GLU A 61 -2.93 14.04 -6.59
CA GLU A 61 -2.22 13.29 -7.61
C GLU A 61 -0.71 13.30 -7.41
N ASP A 62 -0.21 14.27 -6.65
CA ASP A 62 1.21 14.43 -6.32
C ASP A 62 1.49 14.04 -4.86
N PHE A 63 0.78 13.04 -4.36
CA PHE A 63 0.81 12.71 -2.93
C PHE A 63 2.18 12.28 -2.41
N LEU A 64 3.00 11.64 -3.25
CA LEU A 64 4.33 11.21 -2.81
C LEU A 64 5.27 12.38 -2.51
N SER A 65 5.11 13.49 -3.24
CA SER A 65 5.90 14.69 -2.95
C SER A 65 5.34 15.47 -1.78
N ARG A 66 4.06 15.34 -1.46
CA ARG A 66 3.40 16.09 -0.39
C ARG A 66 3.50 15.45 0.98
N ALA A 67 3.54 14.11 1.03
CA ALA A 67 3.57 13.40 2.30
C ALA A 67 4.81 13.73 3.12
N GLY A 68 4.61 13.92 4.41
CA GLY A 68 5.68 14.25 5.36
C GLY A 68 6.04 13.10 6.29
N ALA A 69 6.88 13.38 7.27
CA ALA A 69 7.32 12.41 8.26
C ALA A 69 6.12 11.84 9.02
N GLY A 70 6.11 10.53 9.22
CA GLY A 70 5.06 9.81 9.95
C GLY A 70 3.76 9.63 9.19
N GLU A 71 3.67 10.14 7.96
CA GLU A 71 2.47 10.01 7.14
C GLU A 71 2.54 8.79 6.24
N PHE A 72 1.38 8.30 5.79
CA PHE A 72 1.26 7.08 4.99
C PHE A 72 0.79 7.39 3.58
N CYS A 73 1.33 6.64 2.60
CA CYS A 73 0.96 6.75 1.19
C CYS A 73 0.55 5.38 0.67
N PHE A 74 -0.66 5.27 0.16
CA PHE A 74 -1.11 4.06 -0.52
C PHE A 74 -0.80 4.17 -2.01
N VAL A 75 0.10 3.32 -2.49
CA VAL A 75 0.62 3.37 -3.86
C VAL A 75 0.11 2.16 -4.64
N GLU A 76 -0.62 2.39 -5.72
CA GLU A 76 -1.16 1.32 -6.55
C GLU A 76 -0.58 1.26 -7.95
N ASP A 77 -0.24 2.41 -8.55
CA ASP A 77 0.11 2.44 -9.97
C ASP A 77 1.10 3.57 -10.30
N ARG A 78 2.17 3.67 -9.54
CA ARG A 78 3.23 4.65 -9.84
C ARG A 78 4.54 4.26 -9.20
N PRO A 79 5.68 4.75 -9.72
CA PRO A 79 6.95 4.53 -9.08
C PRO A 79 7.08 5.37 -7.81
N ALA A 80 7.73 4.82 -6.79
CA ALA A 80 8.03 5.53 -5.56
C ALA A 80 9.54 5.66 -5.31
N LEU A 81 10.36 4.95 -6.08
CA LEU A 81 11.81 4.97 -5.93
C LEU A 81 12.41 6.39 -5.91
N PRO A 82 11.92 7.37 -6.71
CA PRO A 82 12.45 8.75 -6.64
C PRO A 82 12.34 9.40 -5.27
N TRP A 83 11.45 8.92 -4.40
CA TRP A 83 11.25 9.48 -3.06
C TRP A 83 11.84 8.61 -1.96
N LEU A 84 12.71 7.66 -2.31
CA LEU A 84 13.27 6.69 -1.35
C LEU A 84 13.86 7.35 -0.10
N ASP A 85 14.49 8.52 -0.24
CA ASP A 85 15.11 9.23 0.88
C ASP A 85 14.11 9.66 1.96
N LYS A 86 12.82 9.78 1.59
CA LYS A 86 11.75 10.15 2.51
C LYS A 86 11.08 8.94 3.15
N VAL A 87 11.39 7.73 2.69
CA VAL A 87 10.66 6.52 3.10
C VAL A 87 11.21 5.99 4.43
N GLU A 88 10.34 5.93 5.43
CA GLU A 88 10.66 5.46 6.78
C GLU A 88 10.33 3.98 6.95
N GLY A 89 9.40 3.47 6.14
CA GLY A 89 9.00 2.08 6.19
C GLY A 89 8.09 1.71 5.04
N VAL A 90 7.85 0.41 4.87
CA VAL A 90 7.01 -0.14 3.80
C VAL A 90 6.09 -1.19 4.38
N VAL A 91 4.81 -1.08 4.06
CA VAL A 91 3.80 -2.07 4.45
C VAL A 91 3.35 -2.79 3.19
N LEU A 92 3.47 -4.11 3.18
CA LEU A 92 3.04 -4.95 2.07
C LEU A 92 1.86 -5.82 2.50
N TYR A 93 0.76 -5.71 1.76
CA TYR A 93 -0.33 -6.65 1.84
C TYR A 93 -0.20 -7.61 0.67
N HIS A 94 0.01 -8.89 0.95
CA HIS A 94 0.13 -9.92 -0.08
C HIS A 94 -1.23 -10.55 -0.35
N TRP A 95 -1.65 -10.50 -1.63
CA TRP A 95 -2.89 -11.17 -2.06
C TRP A 95 -2.77 -12.69 -1.95
N ASN A 96 -1.55 -13.22 -2.00
CA ASN A 96 -1.26 -14.65 -2.05
C ASN A 96 -1.87 -15.30 -3.30
N ARG A 97 -1.84 -14.57 -4.39
CA ARG A 97 -2.28 -14.97 -5.73
C ARG A 97 -1.38 -14.30 -6.75
N THR A 98 -1.40 -14.82 -7.98
CA THR A 98 -0.73 -14.19 -9.11
C THR A 98 -1.78 -13.63 -10.05
N TYR A 99 -1.60 -12.37 -10.46
CA TYR A 99 -2.47 -11.67 -11.39
C TYR A 99 -1.64 -11.16 -12.57
N PRO A 100 -2.28 -10.84 -13.71
CA PRO A 100 -1.55 -10.10 -14.76
C PRO A 100 -0.99 -8.80 -14.19
N ALA A 101 0.24 -8.48 -14.58
CA ALA A 101 0.90 -7.26 -14.13
C ALA A 101 1.84 -6.73 -15.20
N ASP A 102 1.90 -5.41 -15.33
CA ASP A 102 2.90 -4.72 -16.13
C ASP A 102 3.61 -3.64 -15.31
N ARG A 103 3.17 -3.41 -14.08
CA ARG A 103 3.86 -2.57 -13.11
C ARG A 103 4.13 -3.37 -11.84
N TYR A 104 5.36 -3.27 -11.37
CA TYR A 104 5.84 -4.03 -10.22
C TYR A 104 6.33 -3.10 -9.12
N LEU A 105 6.40 -3.62 -7.90
CA LEU A 105 6.98 -2.91 -6.76
C LEU A 105 8.40 -2.48 -7.10
N ASP A 106 8.67 -1.17 -7.06
CA ASP A 106 9.98 -0.61 -7.36
C ASP A 106 10.81 -0.28 -6.12
N VAL A 107 10.23 -0.46 -4.93
CA VAL A 107 10.94 -0.32 -3.65
C VAL A 107 10.80 -1.63 -2.87
N PRO A 108 11.39 -2.74 -3.36
CA PRO A 108 11.40 -3.97 -2.57
C PRO A 108 12.19 -3.71 -1.30
N PRO A 109 11.56 -3.84 -0.12
CA PRO A 109 12.15 -3.27 1.10
C PRO A 109 13.48 -3.89 1.51
N LEU A 110 13.64 -5.20 1.34
CA LEU A 110 14.89 -5.86 1.74
C LEU A 110 16.08 -5.42 0.88
N GLU A 111 15.83 -4.93 -0.34
CA GLU A 111 16.89 -4.46 -1.24
C GLU A 111 17.29 -3.01 -0.97
N HIS A 112 16.57 -2.31 -0.10
CA HIS A 112 16.78 -0.90 0.18
C HIS A 112 17.07 -0.62 1.67
N GLY A 113 17.54 -1.63 2.40
CA GLY A 113 17.99 -1.45 3.77
C GLY A 113 16.89 -1.50 4.82
N PHE A 114 15.68 -1.92 4.44
CA PHE A 114 14.59 -2.11 5.40
C PHE A 114 14.63 -3.54 5.92
N ARG A 115 14.20 -3.72 7.18
CA ARG A 115 14.11 -5.03 7.81
C ARG A 115 12.67 -5.34 8.17
N LEU A 116 12.30 -6.60 8.13
CA LEU A 116 10.97 -7.04 8.53
C LEU A 116 10.82 -6.87 10.05
N GLU A 117 9.83 -6.05 10.45
CA GLU A 117 9.52 -5.82 11.85
C GLU A 117 8.35 -6.67 12.33
N LYS A 118 7.35 -6.85 11.48
CA LYS A 118 6.11 -7.52 11.85
C LYS A 118 5.50 -8.23 10.66
N ILE A 119 4.93 -9.42 10.90
CA ILE A 119 4.18 -10.17 9.91
C ILE A 119 2.89 -10.66 10.57
N GLU A 120 1.78 -10.52 9.86
CA GLU A 120 0.47 -10.96 10.30
C GLU A 120 -0.24 -11.67 9.14
N GLU A 121 -1.03 -12.68 9.46
CA GLU A 121 -1.90 -13.33 8.48
C GLU A 121 -3.33 -13.26 8.97
N PHE A 122 -4.25 -12.98 8.05
CA PHE A 122 -5.68 -12.93 8.37
C PHE A 122 -6.50 -13.28 7.13
N PRO A 123 -7.73 -13.78 7.32
CA PRO A 123 -8.60 -14.05 6.18
C PRO A 123 -9.05 -12.72 5.57
N GLY A 124 -9.01 -12.64 4.24
CA GLY A 124 -9.56 -11.53 3.51
C GLY A 124 -11.07 -11.67 3.37
N TYR A 125 -11.72 -10.64 2.83
CA TYR A 125 -13.14 -10.71 2.50
C TYR A 125 -13.35 -11.49 1.19
N SER A 126 -12.58 -11.15 0.16
CA SER A 126 -12.64 -11.79 -1.16
C SER A 126 -11.39 -12.60 -1.47
N HIS A 127 -10.49 -12.75 -0.51
CA HIS A 127 -9.28 -13.55 -0.62
C HIS A 127 -9.21 -14.48 0.59
N GLU A 128 -8.74 -15.69 0.36
CA GLU A 128 -8.67 -16.69 1.42
C GLU A 128 -7.77 -16.27 2.57
N LYS A 129 -6.59 -15.76 2.22
CA LYS A 129 -5.59 -15.35 3.20
C LYS A 129 -4.83 -14.14 2.69
N ILE A 130 -4.69 -13.15 3.55
CA ILE A 130 -3.85 -11.97 3.33
C ILE A 130 -2.65 -12.07 4.27
N THR A 131 -1.46 -11.78 3.77
CA THR A 131 -0.26 -11.68 4.58
C THR A 131 0.16 -10.21 4.61
N LYS A 132 0.25 -9.64 5.80
CA LYS A 132 0.67 -8.25 5.99
C LYS A 132 2.08 -8.26 6.57
N GLU A 133 3.00 -7.55 5.91
CA GLU A 133 4.36 -7.39 6.37
C GLU A 133 4.66 -5.93 6.57
N VAL A 134 5.30 -5.60 7.68
CA VAL A 134 5.73 -4.24 8.00
C VAL A 134 7.24 -4.22 8.05
N TYR A 135 7.84 -3.38 7.21
CA TYR A 135 9.28 -3.20 7.11
C TYR A 135 9.67 -1.81 7.60
N VAL A 136 10.75 -1.71 8.34
CA VAL A 136 11.30 -0.45 8.87
C VAL A 136 12.80 -0.40 8.64
N LYS A 137 13.36 0.78 8.73
CA LYS A 137 14.82 0.95 8.65
C LYS A 137 15.53 0.50 9.92
#